data_89d143a661a8a55adafb64af35c158fd
#
_entry.id   89d143a661a8a55adafb64af35c158fd
#
_cell.length_a   1.000
_cell.length_b   1.000
_cell.length_c   1.000
_cell.angle_alpha   90.00
_cell.angle_beta   90.00
_cell.angle_gamma   90.00
#
_symmetry.space_group_name_H-M   'P 1'
#
loop_
_entity.id
_entity.type
_entity.pdbx_description
1 polymer ?
#
loop_
_entity_poly.entity_id
_entity_poly.type
_entity_poly.pdbx_seq_one_letter_code
_entity_poly.pdbx_strand_id
1 'polypeptide(L)'
;VELAEKEATDIILMDIEMETINAGILAAEKIRDKNSEQKIIFMTAHETNEMIITAMGTGAVDYLVKGEDSEEILSHIRNAFAGRATMNSRIQETIMREYSRLQRSERSLLFFIHNVSQLTAAERELVKLLLEGMKVKEIAQVRCVEMITVKTQIKSLLRKFGCSRTKEI
;
A
#
# COMPACT_ATOMS: atom_id res chain seq x y z
N VAL A 1 -18.70 15.70 -9.40
CA VAL A 1 -17.98 16.64 -8.54
C VAL A 1 -18.78 17.94 -8.40
N GLU A 2 -19.07 18.65 -9.48
CA GLU A 2 -19.79 19.94 -9.42
C GLU A 2 -21.12 19.89 -8.68
N LEU A 3 -21.89 18.81 -8.82
CA LEU A 3 -23.16 18.65 -8.13
C LEU A 3 -22.96 18.53 -6.62
N ALA A 4 -21.98 17.74 -6.19
CA ALA A 4 -21.63 17.56 -4.78
C ALA A 4 -21.06 18.84 -4.13
N GLU A 5 -20.59 19.80 -4.92
CA GLU A 5 -20.13 21.11 -4.44
C GLU A 5 -21.28 22.12 -4.28
N LYS A 6 -22.32 21.98 -5.10
CA LYS A 6 -23.46 22.90 -5.12
C LYS A 6 -24.58 22.50 -4.14
N GLU A 7 -24.71 21.22 -3.89
CA GLU A 7 -25.78 20.67 -3.06
C GLU A 7 -25.20 19.98 -1.82
N ALA A 8 -25.68 20.38 -0.66
CA ALA A 8 -25.34 19.67 0.59
C ALA A 8 -26.05 18.32 0.59
N THR A 9 -25.28 17.24 0.42
CA THR A 9 -25.78 15.88 0.43
C THR A 9 -25.20 15.11 1.61
N ASP A 10 -26.03 14.34 2.32
CA ASP A 10 -25.58 13.52 3.44
C ASP A 10 -24.74 12.32 2.98
N ILE A 11 -25.13 11.72 1.85
CA ILE A 11 -24.48 10.54 1.28
C ILE A 11 -24.44 10.66 -0.24
N ILE A 12 -23.32 10.27 -0.82
CA ILE A 12 -23.16 10.13 -2.26
C ILE A 12 -23.04 8.65 -2.62
N LEU A 13 -23.93 8.17 -3.47
CA LEU A 13 -23.76 6.87 -4.14
C LEU A 13 -22.92 7.12 -5.40
N MET A 14 -21.74 6.53 -5.44
CA MET A 14 -20.76 6.76 -6.51
C MET A 14 -20.53 5.48 -7.30
N ASP A 15 -20.88 5.50 -8.57
CA ASP A 15 -20.47 4.44 -9.48
C ASP A 15 -18.95 4.52 -9.72
N ILE A 16 -18.25 3.40 -9.61
CA ILE A 16 -16.81 3.33 -9.89
C ILE A 16 -16.56 3.51 -11.39
N GLU A 17 -17.33 2.80 -12.20
CA GLU A 17 -17.22 2.77 -13.66
C GLU A 17 -18.25 3.70 -14.27
N MET A 18 -17.80 4.84 -14.78
CA MET A 18 -18.64 5.79 -15.53
C MET A 18 -18.08 5.97 -16.95
N GLU A 19 -17.49 7.11 -17.26
CA GLU A 19 -16.85 7.39 -18.55
C GLU A 19 -15.53 6.64 -18.73
N THR A 20 -14.85 6.34 -17.60
CA THR A 20 -13.62 5.54 -17.54
C THR A 20 -13.68 4.59 -16.34
N ILE A 21 -12.84 3.55 -16.35
CA ILE A 21 -12.82 2.48 -15.34
C ILE A 21 -12.68 3.00 -13.89
N ASN A 22 -12.03 4.14 -13.68
CA ASN A 22 -11.76 4.70 -12.34
C ASN A 22 -12.36 6.11 -12.15
N ALA A 23 -13.28 6.53 -13.02
CA ALA A 23 -13.83 7.89 -12.96
C ALA A 23 -14.50 8.20 -11.61
N GLY A 24 -15.20 7.24 -11.01
CA GLY A 24 -15.83 7.39 -9.71
C GLY A 24 -14.82 7.53 -8.57
N ILE A 25 -13.73 6.78 -8.62
CA ILE A 25 -12.66 6.87 -7.61
C ILE A 25 -12.00 8.26 -7.65
N LEU A 26 -11.62 8.72 -8.83
CA LEU A 26 -11.06 10.06 -9.01
C LEU A 26 -12.03 11.19 -8.62
N ALA A 27 -13.33 11.00 -8.85
CA ALA A 27 -14.35 11.94 -8.40
C ALA A 27 -14.47 11.95 -6.87
N ALA A 28 -14.44 10.79 -6.23
CA ALA A 28 -14.49 10.66 -4.78
C ALA A 28 -13.27 11.32 -4.10
N GLU A 29 -12.06 11.10 -4.61
CA GLU A 29 -10.86 11.77 -4.12
C GLU A 29 -11.00 13.29 -4.15
N LYS A 30 -11.40 13.86 -5.30
CA LYS A 30 -11.61 15.31 -5.44
C LYS A 30 -12.69 15.87 -4.52
N ILE A 31 -13.75 15.11 -4.26
CA ILE A 31 -14.81 15.51 -3.31
C ILE A 31 -14.27 15.52 -1.90
N ARG A 32 -13.54 14.46 -1.49
CA ARG A 32 -13.00 14.34 -0.14
C ARG A 32 -11.83 15.27 0.13
N ASP A 33 -11.06 15.64 -0.86
CA ASP A 33 -10.04 16.72 -0.75
C ASP A 33 -10.65 18.05 -0.32
N LYS A 34 -11.90 18.31 -0.73
CA LYS A 34 -12.64 19.54 -0.38
C LYS A 34 -13.48 19.38 0.90
N ASN A 35 -14.04 18.20 1.11
CA ASN A 35 -14.85 17.85 2.27
C ASN A 35 -14.55 16.43 2.74
N SER A 36 -13.60 16.29 3.68
CA SER A 36 -13.16 15.02 4.22
C SER A 36 -14.25 14.24 4.95
N GLU A 37 -15.31 14.92 5.40
CA GLU A 37 -16.44 14.31 6.12
C GLU A 37 -17.54 13.78 5.17
N GLN A 38 -17.44 14.04 3.86
CA GLN A 38 -18.43 13.57 2.91
C GLN A 38 -18.48 12.04 2.90
N LYS A 39 -19.66 11.51 3.17
CA LYS A 39 -19.90 10.07 3.13
C LYS A 39 -20.14 9.63 1.69
N ILE A 40 -19.32 8.70 1.23
CA ILE A 40 -19.38 8.14 -0.12
C ILE A 40 -19.53 6.62 0.02
N ILE A 41 -20.53 6.06 -0.67
CA ILE A 41 -20.73 4.62 -0.86
C ILE A 41 -20.45 4.32 -2.32
N PHE A 42 -19.49 3.46 -2.60
CA PHE A 42 -19.23 3.03 -3.96
C PHE A 42 -20.20 1.94 -4.41
N MET A 43 -20.57 1.98 -5.68
CA MET A 43 -21.32 0.95 -6.37
C MET A 43 -20.57 0.49 -7.62
N THR A 44 -20.51 -0.82 -7.86
CA THR A 44 -19.85 -1.38 -9.05
C THR A 44 -20.58 -2.61 -9.58
N ALA A 45 -20.51 -2.85 -10.88
CA ALA A 45 -20.96 -4.10 -11.49
C ALA A 45 -19.93 -5.23 -11.37
N HIS A 46 -18.64 -4.88 -11.23
CA HIS A 46 -17.54 -5.84 -11.18
C HIS A 46 -16.71 -5.60 -9.92
N GLU A 47 -16.56 -6.64 -9.11
CA GLU A 47 -15.81 -6.59 -7.87
C GLU A 47 -14.47 -7.31 -8.01
N THR A 48 -13.37 -6.56 -7.88
CA THR A 48 -12.02 -7.10 -7.73
C THR A 48 -11.40 -6.61 -6.42
N ASN A 49 -10.44 -7.36 -5.88
CA ASN A 49 -9.74 -6.95 -4.67
C ASN A 49 -9.02 -5.59 -4.85
N GLU A 50 -8.49 -5.34 -6.02
CA GLU A 50 -7.80 -4.09 -6.34
C GLU A 50 -8.78 -2.90 -6.33
N MET A 51 -9.96 -3.06 -6.93
CA MET A 51 -11.00 -2.02 -6.92
C MET A 51 -11.49 -1.74 -5.50
N ILE A 52 -11.71 -2.77 -4.68
CA ILE A 52 -12.08 -2.60 -3.27
C ILE A 52 -11.00 -1.78 -2.53
N ILE A 53 -9.73 -2.17 -2.65
CA ILE A 53 -8.62 -1.52 -1.97
C ILE A 53 -8.52 -0.05 -2.40
N THR A 54 -8.57 0.22 -3.70
CA THR A 54 -8.45 1.58 -4.24
C THR A 54 -9.64 2.45 -3.84
N ALA A 55 -10.87 1.93 -3.98
CA ALA A 55 -12.10 2.65 -3.60
C ALA A 55 -12.13 2.97 -2.10
N MET A 56 -11.87 1.98 -1.24
CA MET A 56 -11.87 2.18 0.21
C MET A 56 -10.68 3.04 0.68
N GLY A 57 -9.58 3.04 -0.07
CA GLY A 57 -8.42 3.92 0.15
C GLY A 57 -8.75 5.41 0.04
N THR A 58 -9.81 5.81 -0.68
CA THR A 58 -10.29 7.20 -0.72
C THR A 58 -10.96 7.64 0.59
N GLY A 59 -11.20 6.70 1.52
CA GLY A 59 -11.94 6.94 2.76
C GLY A 59 -13.46 6.84 2.59
N ALA A 60 -13.95 6.15 1.56
CA ALA A 60 -15.36 5.82 1.43
C ALA A 60 -15.87 5.04 2.65
N VAL A 61 -17.16 5.21 2.97
CA VAL A 61 -17.76 4.59 4.16
C VAL A 61 -18.28 3.18 3.88
N ASP A 62 -18.57 2.85 2.62
CA ASP A 62 -19.08 1.53 2.23
C ASP A 62 -18.85 1.26 0.73
N TYR A 63 -19.09 -0.01 0.35
CA TYR A 63 -18.90 -0.51 -1.00
C TYR A 63 -19.95 -1.58 -1.30
N LEU A 64 -20.70 -1.42 -2.40
CA LEU A 64 -21.82 -2.28 -2.81
C LEU A 64 -21.60 -2.84 -4.21
N VAL A 65 -22.09 -4.04 -4.46
CA VAL A 65 -22.14 -4.63 -5.80
C VAL A 65 -23.50 -4.33 -6.42
N LYS A 66 -23.51 -3.85 -7.67
CA LYS A 66 -24.74 -3.62 -8.41
C LYS A 66 -25.48 -4.95 -8.63
N GLY A 67 -26.80 -4.96 -8.38
CA GLY A 67 -27.62 -6.16 -8.47
C GLY A 67 -28.03 -6.74 -7.11
N GLU A 68 -27.54 -6.16 -6.02
CA GLU A 68 -28.11 -6.41 -4.68
C GLU A 68 -29.56 -5.94 -4.61
N ASP A 69 -30.33 -6.50 -3.68
CA ASP A 69 -31.73 -6.12 -3.49
C ASP A 69 -31.85 -4.66 -3.03
N SER A 70 -32.88 -3.96 -3.50
CA SER A 70 -33.14 -2.57 -3.16
C SER A 70 -33.21 -2.32 -1.64
N GLU A 71 -33.76 -3.28 -0.88
CA GLU A 71 -33.82 -3.20 0.58
C GLU A 71 -32.44 -3.28 1.22
N GLU A 72 -31.54 -4.06 0.65
CA GLU A 72 -30.14 -4.17 1.11
C GLU A 72 -29.39 -2.88 0.87
N ILE A 73 -29.50 -2.29 -0.33
CA ILE A 73 -28.93 -0.98 -0.66
C ILE A 73 -29.44 0.10 0.30
N LEU A 74 -30.76 0.13 0.56
CA LEU A 74 -31.35 1.09 1.52
C LEU A 74 -30.86 0.87 2.94
N SER A 75 -30.62 -0.37 3.35
CA SER A 75 -30.04 -0.70 4.65
C SER A 75 -28.62 -0.14 4.79
N HIS A 76 -27.77 -0.30 3.77
CA HIS A 76 -26.43 0.25 3.73
C HIS A 76 -26.44 1.78 3.83
N ILE A 77 -27.30 2.46 3.07
CA ILE A 77 -27.45 3.92 3.11
C ILE A 77 -27.88 4.38 4.53
N ARG A 78 -28.89 3.76 5.14
CA ARG A 78 -29.36 4.12 6.49
C ARG A 78 -28.27 3.91 7.55
N ASN A 79 -27.52 2.83 7.43
CA ASN A 79 -26.43 2.53 8.34
C ASN A 79 -25.26 3.51 8.18
N ALA A 80 -24.88 3.84 6.95
CA ALA A 80 -23.86 4.85 6.67
C ALA A 80 -24.29 6.24 7.19
N PHE A 81 -25.58 6.61 7.01
CA PHE A 81 -26.12 7.85 7.57
C PHE A 81 -26.00 7.88 9.09
N ALA A 82 -26.33 6.79 9.75
CA ALA A 82 -26.22 6.63 11.20
C ALA A 82 -24.78 6.44 11.73
N GLY A 83 -23.78 6.50 10.87
CA GLY A 83 -22.37 6.30 11.24
C GLY A 83 -22.01 4.85 11.60
N ARG A 84 -22.82 3.89 11.19
CA ARG A 84 -22.59 2.44 11.41
C ARG A 84 -22.08 1.83 10.10
N ALA A 85 -20.82 1.40 10.09
CA ALA A 85 -20.26 0.68 8.95
C ALA A 85 -20.89 -0.74 8.87
N THR A 86 -21.33 -1.12 7.68
CA THR A 86 -21.92 -2.45 7.40
C THR A 86 -21.17 -3.19 6.31
N MET A 87 -19.88 -2.90 6.16
CA MET A 87 -19.04 -3.61 5.19
C MET A 87 -19.19 -5.13 5.34
N ASN A 88 -19.41 -5.82 4.23
CA ASN A 88 -19.44 -7.26 4.25
C ASN A 88 -18.07 -7.85 4.62
N SER A 89 -18.07 -9.09 5.11
CA SER A 89 -16.87 -9.77 5.62
C SER A 89 -15.76 -9.86 4.59
N ARG A 90 -16.08 -10.03 3.31
CA ARG A 90 -15.11 -10.12 2.22
C ARG A 90 -14.35 -8.81 2.01
N ILE A 91 -15.05 -7.68 2.06
CA ILE A 91 -14.44 -6.34 1.94
C ILE A 91 -13.53 -6.09 3.13
N GLN A 92 -14.01 -6.35 4.35
CA GLN A 92 -13.20 -6.21 5.57
C GLN A 92 -11.94 -7.07 5.49
N GLU A 93 -12.06 -8.33 5.10
CA GLU A 93 -10.91 -9.24 4.98
C GLU A 93 -9.90 -8.77 3.93
N THR A 94 -10.37 -8.26 2.79
CA THR A 94 -9.52 -7.73 1.72
C THR A 94 -8.73 -6.52 2.20
N ILE A 95 -9.38 -5.57 2.88
CA ILE A 95 -8.74 -4.38 3.45
C ILE A 95 -7.71 -4.77 4.53
N MET A 96 -8.08 -5.66 5.44
CA MET A 96 -7.19 -6.09 6.52
C MET A 96 -5.97 -6.83 6.01
N ARG A 97 -6.10 -7.63 4.95
CA ARG A 97 -4.99 -8.30 4.29
C ARG A 97 -4.02 -7.30 3.68
N GLU A 98 -4.53 -6.31 2.97
CA GLU A 98 -3.71 -5.26 2.36
C GLU A 98 -3.04 -4.39 3.42
N TYR A 99 -3.76 -3.97 4.45
CA TYR A 99 -3.17 -3.24 5.57
C TYR A 99 -2.01 -4.01 6.21
N SER A 100 -2.19 -5.32 6.45
CA SER A 100 -1.14 -6.18 7.00
C SER A 100 0.07 -6.33 6.06
N ARG A 101 -0.17 -6.28 4.74
CA ARG A 101 0.89 -6.30 3.72
C ARG A 101 1.69 -5.00 3.75
N LEU A 102 1.01 -3.86 3.78
CA LEU A 102 1.62 -2.53 3.83
C LEU A 102 2.44 -2.34 5.12
N GLN A 103 1.90 -2.74 6.28
CA GLN A 103 2.61 -2.68 7.56
C GLN A 103 3.92 -3.49 7.54
N ARG A 104 3.90 -4.67 6.93
CA ARG A 104 5.14 -5.49 6.78
C ARG A 104 6.14 -4.83 5.86
N SER A 105 5.68 -4.25 4.73
CA SER A 105 6.52 -3.54 3.78
C SER A 105 7.17 -2.30 4.42
N GLU A 106 6.40 -1.52 5.15
CA GLU A 106 6.88 -0.33 5.87
C GLU A 106 7.95 -0.70 6.91
N ARG A 107 7.70 -1.73 7.74
CA ARG A 107 8.69 -2.20 8.72
C ARG A 107 9.99 -2.66 8.04
N SER A 108 9.89 -3.37 6.92
CA SER A 108 11.05 -3.80 6.16
C SER A 108 11.85 -2.61 5.60
N LEU A 109 11.14 -1.60 5.09
CA LEU A 109 11.76 -0.38 4.57
C LEU A 109 12.46 0.41 5.69
N LEU A 110 11.80 0.61 6.82
CA LEU A 110 12.39 1.31 7.98
C LEU A 110 13.63 0.56 8.52
N PHE A 111 13.54 -0.78 8.60
CA PHE A 111 14.68 -1.61 8.95
C PHE A 111 15.84 -1.45 7.97
N PHE A 112 15.56 -1.45 6.66
CA PHE A 112 16.57 -1.24 5.63
C PHE A 112 17.20 0.15 5.74
N ILE A 113 16.41 1.21 5.84
CA ILE A 113 16.90 2.60 5.98
C ILE A 113 17.78 2.72 7.23
N HIS A 114 17.34 2.18 8.36
CA HIS A 114 18.13 2.20 9.59
C HIS A 114 19.48 1.51 9.42
N ASN A 115 19.51 0.32 8.84
CA ASN A 115 20.76 -0.41 8.65
C ASN A 115 21.69 0.27 7.65
N VAL A 116 21.15 0.80 6.53
CA VAL A 116 21.96 1.53 5.53
C VAL A 116 22.56 2.81 6.13
N SER A 117 21.81 3.52 6.99
CA SER A 117 22.33 4.73 7.66
C SER A 117 23.49 4.43 8.62
N GLN A 118 23.59 3.22 9.14
CA GLN A 118 24.65 2.77 10.03
C GLN A 118 25.90 2.26 9.30
N LEU A 119 25.87 2.19 7.96
CA LEU A 119 26.99 1.72 7.18
C LEU A 119 28.08 2.79 7.07
N THR A 120 29.33 2.39 7.29
CA THR A 120 30.50 3.19 6.93
C THR A 120 30.63 3.34 5.41
N ALA A 121 31.43 4.28 4.93
CA ALA A 121 31.68 4.45 3.50
C ALA A 121 32.22 3.17 2.85
N ALA A 122 33.14 2.46 3.53
CA ALA A 122 33.69 1.20 3.05
C ALA A 122 32.69 0.06 3.00
N GLU A 123 31.72 0.02 3.94
CA GLU A 123 30.65 -0.96 3.95
C GLU A 123 29.61 -0.66 2.87
N ARG A 124 29.27 0.61 2.62
CA ARG A 124 28.39 1.01 1.51
C ARG A 124 28.96 0.60 0.15
N GLU A 125 30.26 0.85 -0.05
CA GLU A 125 30.94 0.42 -1.26
C GLU A 125 30.91 -1.11 -1.43
N LEU A 126 31.15 -1.85 -0.37
CA LEU A 126 31.07 -3.31 -0.39
C LEU A 126 29.66 -3.81 -0.75
N VAL A 127 28.62 -3.23 -0.15
CA VAL A 127 27.22 -3.55 -0.49
C VAL A 127 26.95 -3.26 -1.97
N LYS A 128 27.38 -2.11 -2.50
CA LYS A 128 27.24 -1.78 -3.93
C LYS A 128 27.84 -2.86 -4.83
N LEU A 129 29.10 -3.26 -4.59
CA LEU A 129 29.78 -4.29 -5.36
C LEU A 129 29.09 -5.67 -5.28
N LEU A 130 28.52 -6.00 -4.11
CA LEU A 130 27.71 -7.22 -3.93
C LEU A 130 26.40 -7.17 -4.74
N LEU A 131 25.72 -6.01 -4.77
CA LEU A 131 24.49 -5.80 -5.55
C LEU A 131 24.76 -5.85 -7.07
N GLU A 132 25.95 -5.45 -7.51
CA GLU A 132 26.43 -5.60 -8.89
C GLU A 132 26.76 -7.07 -9.24
N GLY A 133 26.60 -8.01 -8.29
CA GLY A 133 26.81 -9.44 -8.49
C GLY A 133 28.27 -9.89 -8.46
N MET A 134 29.19 -9.03 -8.03
CA MET A 134 30.61 -9.35 -7.98
C MET A 134 30.92 -10.45 -6.96
N LYS A 135 31.83 -11.35 -7.34
CA LYS A 135 32.33 -12.41 -6.44
C LYS A 135 33.42 -11.87 -5.52
N VAL A 136 33.59 -12.50 -4.37
CA VAL A 136 34.60 -12.12 -3.35
C VAL A 136 36.00 -11.88 -3.94
N LYS A 137 36.41 -12.69 -4.93
CA LYS A 137 37.71 -12.54 -5.60
C LYS A 137 37.80 -11.24 -6.40
N GLU A 138 36.73 -10.91 -7.11
CA GLU A 138 36.65 -9.68 -7.93
C GLU A 138 36.62 -8.44 -7.05
N ILE A 139 35.83 -8.46 -5.96
CA ILE A 139 35.78 -7.40 -4.95
C ILE A 139 37.15 -7.17 -4.32
N ALA A 140 37.87 -8.25 -3.97
CA ALA A 140 39.20 -8.17 -3.40
C ALA A 140 40.18 -7.49 -4.37
N GLN A 141 40.10 -7.76 -5.66
CA GLN A 141 40.91 -7.14 -6.70
C GLN A 141 40.56 -5.65 -6.88
N VAL A 142 39.28 -5.31 -7.02
CA VAL A 142 38.83 -3.91 -7.20
C VAL A 142 39.21 -3.05 -6.02
N ARG A 143 39.11 -3.56 -4.80
CA ARG A 143 39.41 -2.82 -3.57
C ARG A 143 40.86 -2.92 -3.12
N CYS A 144 41.71 -3.62 -3.88
CA CYS A 144 43.10 -3.85 -3.55
C CYS A 144 43.34 -4.39 -2.12
N VAL A 145 42.51 -5.37 -1.70
CA VAL A 145 42.58 -6.03 -0.38
C VAL A 145 42.58 -7.54 -0.52
N GLU A 146 42.98 -8.24 0.54
CA GLU A 146 42.97 -9.70 0.55
C GLU A 146 41.51 -10.25 0.60
N MET A 147 41.30 -11.42 0.00
CA MET A 147 39.98 -12.09 0.03
C MET A 147 39.48 -12.39 1.44
N ILE A 148 40.40 -12.62 2.39
CA ILE A 148 40.05 -12.85 3.79
C ILE A 148 39.42 -11.61 4.43
N THR A 149 39.94 -10.44 4.08
CA THR A 149 39.42 -9.13 4.52
C THR A 149 37.98 -8.94 4.01
N VAL A 150 37.72 -9.19 2.72
CA VAL A 150 36.39 -9.09 2.12
C VAL A 150 35.43 -10.05 2.79
N LYS A 151 35.82 -11.32 3.01
CA LYS A 151 34.97 -12.31 3.71
C LYS A 151 34.61 -11.86 5.14
N THR A 152 35.57 -11.30 5.86
CA THR A 152 35.35 -10.79 7.23
C THR A 152 34.38 -9.60 7.23
N GLN A 153 34.53 -8.68 6.28
CA GLN A 153 33.63 -7.53 6.12
C GLN A 153 32.23 -7.97 5.73
N ILE A 154 32.08 -8.94 4.81
CA ILE A 154 30.77 -9.54 4.46
C ILE A 154 30.13 -10.17 5.70
N LYS A 155 30.87 -10.94 6.50
CA LYS A 155 30.35 -11.52 7.74
C LYS A 155 29.86 -10.46 8.72
N SER A 156 30.58 -9.35 8.85
CA SER A 156 30.16 -8.21 9.68
C SER A 156 28.89 -7.55 9.16
N LEU A 157 28.78 -7.36 7.84
CA LEU A 157 27.55 -6.84 7.19
C LEU A 157 26.36 -7.76 7.44
N LEU A 158 26.50 -9.07 7.18
CA LEU A 158 25.43 -10.03 7.41
C LEU A 158 24.91 -9.95 8.85
N ARG A 159 25.80 -9.81 9.84
CA ARG A 159 25.41 -9.65 11.24
C ARG A 159 24.68 -8.33 11.48
N LYS A 160 25.10 -7.21 10.86
CA LYS A 160 24.39 -5.92 10.96
C LYS A 160 22.99 -5.98 10.38
N PHE A 161 22.80 -6.66 9.25
CA PHE A 161 21.51 -6.82 8.59
C PHE A 161 20.66 -7.97 9.15
N GLY A 162 21.17 -8.77 10.10
CA GLY A 162 20.47 -9.95 10.62
C GLY A 162 20.27 -11.05 9.58
N CYS A 163 21.08 -11.05 8.52
CA CYS A 163 21.01 -11.99 7.40
C CYS A 163 21.99 -13.15 7.57
N SER A 164 21.66 -14.30 6.97
CA SER A 164 22.54 -15.49 6.94
C SER A 164 23.34 -15.60 5.65
N ARG A 165 22.85 -15.00 4.56
CA ARG A 165 23.42 -15.11 3.22
C ARG A 165 23.47 -13.75 2.52
N THR A 166 24.48 -13.55 1.67
CA THR A 166 24.63 -12.32 0.88
C THR A 166 23.48 -12.00 -0.07
N LYS A 167 22.70 -13.02 -0.47
CA LYS A 167 21.49 -12.82 -1.31
C LYS A 167 20.31 -12.22 -0.54
N GLU A 168 20.42 -12.10 0.77
CA GLU A 168 19.37 -11.55 1.66
C GLU A 168 19.63 -10.07 2.00
N ILE A 169 20.83 -9.55 1.64
CA ILE A 169 21.17 -8.12 1.71
C ILE A 169 20.64 -7.41 0.47
#